data_0f7f5874c584cb7500d8335cfbc9e647
#
_entry.id   0f7f5874c584cb7500d8335cfbc9e647
#
_cell.length_a   1.000
_cell.length_b   1.000
_cell.length_c   1.000
_cell.angle_alpha   90.00
_cell.angle_beta   90.00
_cell.angle_gamma   90.00
#
_symmetry.space_group_name_H-M   'P 1'
#
loop_
_entity.id
_entity.type
_entity.pdbx_description
1 polymer ?
#
loop_
_entity_poly.entity_id
_entity_poly.type
_entity_poly.pdbx_seq_one_letter_code
_entity_poly.pdbx_strand_id
1 'polypeptide(L)'
;SAYYLSLCGYSPIVIERGAKMEERHDDILKFWQEGVLKPDSNVAFGEGGAGTFSDGKLNTGVKDKTGRKQFVLQSFVNFGAPEEILYDAKPHIGTDVLQTVITNMRHEMEEKGCQFLFHTKMIKILEENGRVRGVLTQNGEKEEPILCDRVILAIGHSARDTFELLKKEHITMSQKPFAMGVRVQHKQEDIDCAQYGFNDE
;
A
#
# COMPACT_ATOMS: atom_id res chain seq x y z
N SER A 1 -0.59 -10.43 0.40
CA SER A 1 -1.57 -11.51 0.16
C SER A 1 -1.44 -12.08 -1.25
N ALA A 2 -1.50 -11.25 -2.31
CA ALA A 2 -1.45 -11.73 -3.70
C ALA A 2 -0.21 -12.57 -3.99
N TYR A 3 0.98 -12.10 -3.63
CA TYR A 3 2.23 -12.85 -3.79
C TYR A 3 2.19 -14.22 -3.09
N TYR A 4 1.73 -14.28 -1.83
CA TYR A 4 1.61 -15.56 -1.14
C TYR A 4 0.64 -16.52 -1.83
N LEU A 5 -0.48 -16.01 -2.33
CA LEU A 5 -1.44 -16.82 -3.09
C LEU A 5 -0.82 -17.35 -4.39
N SER A 6 -0.03 -16.55 -5.10
CA SER A 6 0.66 -17.01 -6.31
C SER A 6 1.66 -18.13 -6.02
N LEU A 7 2.38 -18.07 -4.89
CA LEU A 7 3.25 -19.17 -4.45
C LEU A 7 2.47 -20.44 -4.10
N CYS A 8 1.21 -20.31 -3.69
CA CYS A 8 0.32 -21.44 -3.44
C CYS A 8 -0.39 -21.97 -4.71
N GLY A 9 -0.04 -21.49 -5.90
CA GLY A 9 -0.61 -21.93 -7.16
C GLY A 9 -1.95 -21.28 -7.54
N TYR A 10 -2.36 -20.22 -6.83
CA TYR A 10 -3.52 -19.41 -7.24
C TYR A 10 -3.11 -18.29 -8.17
N SER A 11 -4.04 -17.83 -9.01
CA SER A 11 -3.86 -16.70 -9.93
C SER A 11 -4.81 -15.56 -9.52
N PRO A 12 -4.48 -14.79 -8.46
CA PRO A 12 -5.33 -13.69 -8.02
C PRO A 12 -5.38 -12.56 -9.05
N ILE A 13 -6.52 -11.87 -9.08
CA ILE A 13 -6.68 -10.59 -9.78
C ILE A 13 -6.47 -9.49 -8.74
N VAL A 14 -5.51 -8.62 -9.00
CA VAL A 14 -5.21 -7.45 -8.16
C VAL A 14 -5.82 -6.22 -8.80
N ILE A 15 -6.73 -5.57 -8.09
CA ILE A 15 -7.39 -4.35 -8.53
C ILE A 15 -6.77 -3.18 -7.78
N GLU A 16 -6.22 -2.22 -8.52
CA GLU A 16 -5.65 -1.00 -7.97
C GLU A 16 -6.27 0.22 -8.67
N ARG A 17 -6.82 1.14 -7.89
CA ARG A 17 -7.45 2.36 -8.44
C ARG A 17 -6.45 3.31 -9.10
N GLY A 18 -5.22 3.32 -8.59
CA GLY A 18 -4.17 4.18 -9.11
C GLY A 18 -3.37 3.54 -10.23
N ALA A 19 -2.32 4.24 -10.60
CA ALA A 19 -1.42 3.85 -11.67
C ALA A 19 -0.43 2.78 -11.23
N LYS A 20 0.16 2.10 -12.22
CA LYS A 20 1.36 1.27 -12.03
C LYS A 20 2.56 2.16 -11.67
N MET A 21 3.62 1.54 -11.16
CA MET A 21 4.75 2.24 -10.53
C MET A 21 5.34 3.36 -11.38
N GLU A 22 5.56 3.10 -12.65
CA GLU A 22 6.25 4.03 -13.55
C GLU A 22 5.41 5.32 -13.75
N GLU A 23 4.12 5.17 -13.99
CA GLU A 23 3.20 6.29 -14.18
C GLU A 23 2.89 7.00 -12.85
N ARG A 24 2.74 6.23 -11.77
CA ARG A 24 2.51 6.77 -10.43
C ARG A 24 3.65 7.68 -9.98
N HIS A 25 4.89 7.33 -10.30
CA HIS A 25 6.05 8.17 -10.01
C HIS A 25 5.90 9.57 -10.62
N ASP A 26 5.52 9.64 -11.90
CA ASP A 26 5.31 10.90 -12.60
C ASP A 26 4.13 11.71 -12.01
N ASP A 27 3.05 11.04 -11.64
CA ASP A 27 1.90 11.68 -10.98
C ASP A 27 2.29 12.33 -9.65
N ILE A 28 3.13 11.67 -8.87
CA ILE A 28 3.62 12.19 -7.59
C ILE A 28 4.59 13.34 -7.80
N LEU A 29 5.49 13.27 -8.78
CA LEU A 29 6.38 14.37 -9.12
C LEU A 29 5.61 15.62 -9.52
N LYS A 30 4.59 15.49 -10.37
CA LYS A 30 3.71 16.60 -10.75
C LYS A 30 3.00 17.21 -9.54
N PHE A 31 2.54 16.39 -8.62
CA PHE A 31 1.91 16.88 -7.40
C PHE A 31 2.90 17.71 -6.56
N TRP A 32 4.13 17.24 -6.39
CA TRP A 32 5.13 17.95 -5.57
C TRP A 32 5.68 19.21 -6.23
N GLN A 33 5.82 19.21 -7.54
CA GLN A 33 6.41 20.33 -8.30
C GLN A 33 5.37 21.37 -8.72
N GLU A 34 4.18 20.93 -9.11
CA GLU A 34 3.16 21.76 -9.75
C GLU A 34 1.88 21.88 -8.92
N GLY A 35 1.74 21.13 -7.84
CA GLY A 35 0.51 21.09 -7.04
C GLY A 35 -0.66 20.35 -7.70
N VAL A 36 -0.41 19.61 -8.80
CA VAL A 36 -1.45 18.90 -9.55
C VAL A 36 -1.70 17.53 -8.93
N LEU A 37 -2.78 17.42 -8.16
CA LEU A 37 -3.19 16.17 -7.52
C LEU A 37 -4.11 15.35 -8.42
N LYS A 38 -3.75 14.09 -8.69
CA LYS A 38 -4.67 13.07 -9.21
C LYS A 38 -5.35 12.34 -8.06
N PRO A 39 -6.70 12.37 -7.94
CA PRO A 39 -7.39 11.78 -6.79
C PRO A 39 -7.15 10.28 -6.59
N ASP A 40 -7.06 9.52 -7.68
CA ASP A 40 -6.92 8.07 -7.65
C ASP A 40 -5.47 7.58 -7.87
N SER A 41 -4.50 8.46 -8.21
CA SER A 41 -3.08 8.11 -8.38
C SER A 41 -2.18 9.16 -7.71
N ASN A 42 -1.63 8.84 -6.55
CA ASN A 42 -0.87 9.79 -5.73
C ASN A 42 -0.08 9.06 -4.61
N VAL A 43 0.37 9.76 -3.58
CA VAL A 43 1.10 9.16 -2.45
C VAL A 43 0.27 8.16 -1.63
N ALA A 44 -1.05 8.19 -1.69
CA ALA A 44 -1.93 7.28 -0.95
C ALA A 44 -2.39 6.08 -1.80
N PHE A 45 -2.53 6.26 -3.11
CA PHE A 45 -3.07 5.27 -4.04
C PHE A 45 -2.12 5.00 -5.20
N GLY A 46 -2.16 3.79 -5.71
CA GLY A 46 -1.32 3.28 -6.78
C GLY A 46 -0.48 2.08 -6.35
N GLU A 47 0.19 1.46 -7.28
CA GLU A 47 1.01 0.26 -7.05
C GLU A 47 1.97 0.42 -5.87
N GLY A 48 2.03 -0.57 -5.00
CA GLY A 48 2.84 -0.57 -3.78
C GLY A 48 2.22 0.17 -2.58
N GLY A 49 1.12 0.91 -2.77
CA GLY A 49 0.41 1.62 -1.70
C GLY A 49 1.18 2.81 -1.13
N ALA A 50 0.69 3.37 -0.02
CA ALA A 50 1.25 4.58 0.58
C ALA A 50 2.70 4.43 1.09
N GLY A 51 3.12 3.20 1.42
CA GLY A 51 4.48 2.93 1.91
C GLY A 51 5.58 3.20 0.90
N THR A 52 5.30 3.03 -0.39
CA THR A 52 6.31 3.12 -1.46
C THR A 52 6.92 4.52 -1.60
N PHE A 53 6.12 5.56 -1.38
CA PHE A 53 6.55 6.96 -1.48
C PHE A 53 6.61 7.67 -0.11
N SER A 54 6.71 6.89 0.95
CA SER A 54 7.00 7.39 2.29
C SER A 54 8.51 7.25 2.60
N ASP A 55 8.88 7.34 3.86
CA ASP A 55 10.29 7.19 4.25
C ASP A 55 10.81 5.73 4.28
N GLY A 56 10.05 4.77 3.75
CA GLY A 56 10.48 3.38 3.57
C GLY A 56 10.69 2.57 4.86
N LYS A 57 10.18 3.05 5.98
CA LYS A 57 10.28 2.34 7.27
C LYS A 57 9.42 1.08 7.27
N LEU A 58 10.03 -0.04 7.62
CA LEU A 58 9.37 -1.35 7.75
C LEU A 58 9.05 -1.71 9.21
N ASN A 59 8.90 -0.70 10.07
CA ASN A 59 8.67 -0.92 11.49
C ASN A 59 7.24 -1.41 11.74
N THR A 60 7.12 -2.40 12.61
CA THR A 60 5.83 -2.89 13.08
C THR A 60 5.87 -3.22 14.56
N GLY A 61 4.80 -2.91 15.28
CA GLY A 61 4.61 -3.33 16.68
C GLY A 61 4.07 -4.75 16.83
N VAL A 62 3.83 -5.47 15.73
CA VAL A 62 3.30 -6.82 15.76
C VAL A 62 4.39 -7.81 16.18
N LYS A 63 4.13 -8.60 17.24
CA LYS A 63 5.00 -9.71 17.64
C LYS A 63 4.82 -10.86 16.65
N ASP A 64 5.88 -11.19 15.93
CA ASP A 64 5.86 -12.26 14.93
C ASP A 64 6.06 -13.64 15.57
N LYS A 65 4.95 -14.26 15.99
CA LYS A 65 4.95 -15.61 16.56
C LYS A 65 4.97 -16.74 15.51
N THR A 66 4.74 -16.41 14.24
CA THR A 66 4.46 -17.38 13.17
C THR A 66 5.42 -17.25 11.98
N GLY A 67 6.42 -16.39 12.04
CA GLY A 67 7.39 -16.16 10.95
C GLY A 67 6.86 -15.37 9.77
N ARG A 68 5.67 -14.76 9.87
CA ARG A 68 5.06 -14.01 8.74
C ARG A 68 5.82 -12.74 8.41
N LYS A 69 6.34 -12.04 9.44
CA LYS A 69 7.19 -10.87 9.23
C LYS A 69 8.46 -11.28 8.49
N GLN A 70 9.12 -12.34 8.96
CA GLN A 70 10.33 -12.86 8.35
C GLN A 70 10.10 -13.26 6.87
N PHE A 71 8.99 -13.94 6.59
CA PHE A 71 8.59 -14.27 5.22
C PHE A 71 8.46 -13.02 4.33
N VAL A 72 7.83 -11.94 4.83
CA VAL A 72 7.67 -10.69 4.06
C VAL A 72 9.02 -10.03 3.81
N LEU A 73 9.88 -9.91 4.83
CA LEU A 73 11.21 -9.31 4.68
C LEU A 73 12.08 -10.12 3.72
N GLN A 74 12.07 -11.45 3.84
CA GLN A 74 12.79 -12.34 2.92
C GLN A 74 12.27 -12.18 1.48
N SER A 75 10.95 -12.04 1.32
CA SER A 75 10.38 -11.77 -0.01
C SER A 75 10.93 -10.46 -0.58
N PHE A 76 11.03 -9.40 0.19
CA PHE A 76 11.59 -8.13 -0.29
C PHE A 76 13.06 -8.28 -0.68
N VAL A 77 13.86 -9.01 0.09
CA VAL A 77 15.26 -9.30 -0.26
C VAL A 77 15.34 -10.08 -1.57
N ASN A 78 14.52 -11.09 -1.76
CA ASN A 78 14.48 -11.86 -3.00
C ASN A 78 14.16 -11.00 -4.23
N PHE A 79 13.49 -9.86 -4.05
CA PHE A 79 13.17 -8.92 -5.11
C PHE A 79 14.08 -7.68 -5.18
N GLY A 80 15.18 -7.68 -4.42
CA GLY A 80 16.23 -6.67 -4.54
C GLY A 80 16.35 -5.70 -3.38
N ALA A 81 15.63 -5.94 -2.27
CA ALA A 81 15.92 -5.18 -1.04
C ALA A 81 17.26 -5.60 -0.42
N PRO A 82 17.93 -4.71 0.31
CA PRO A 82 19.17 -5.04 0.99
C PRO A 82 18.94 -6.07 2.10
N GLU A 83 19.91 -7.00 2.28
CA GLU A 83 19.80 -8.10 3.25
C GLU A 83 19.75 -7.61 4.70
N GLU A 84 20.25 -6.42 4.97
CA GLU A 84 20.27 -5.78 6.29
C GLU A 84 18.88 -5.68 6.91
N ILE A 85 17.83 -5.60 6.11
CA ILE A 85 16.44 -5.54 6.62
C ILE A 85 16.02 -6.79 7.39
N LEU A 86 16.72 -7.92 7.22
CA LEU A 86 16.42 -9.18 7.89
C LEU A 86 16.82 -9.17 9.37
N TYR A 87 17.85 -8.42 9.74
CA TYR A 87 18.43 -8.40 11.09
C TYR A 87 18.41 -7.03 11.76
N ASP A 88 18.17 -5.96 11.02
CA ASP A 88 18.06 -4.63 11.59
C ASP A 88 16.87 -4.50 12.55
N ALA A 89 17.12 -3.83 13.68
CA ALA A 89 16.06 -3.58 14.68
C ALA A 89 14.95 -2.66 14.15
N LYS A 90 15.32 -1.74 13.25
CA LYS A 90 14.42 -0.78 12.59
C LYS A 90 14.67 -0.78 11.09
N PRO A 91 14.28 -1.85 10.38
CA PRO A 91 14.58 -1.99 8.97
C PRO A 91 13.96 -0.86 8.15
N HIS A 92 14.74 -0.41 7.17
CA HIS A 92 14.38 0.67 6.28
C HIS A 92 14.81 0.32 4.86
N ILE A 93 13.93 0.59 3.89
CA ILE A 93 14.23 0.46 2.46
C ILE A 93 14.03 1.84 1.83
N GLY A 94 15.02 2.35 1.10
CA GLY A 94 14.88 3.58 0.32
C GLY A 94 13.72 3.50 -0.67
N THR A 95 13.08 4.63 -0.96
CA THR A 95 11.91 4.67 -1.86
C THR A 95 12.22 4.20 -3.27
N ASP A 96 13.42 4.48 -3.77
CA ASP A 96 13.93 4.02 -5.06
C ASP A 96 14.08 2.50 -5.13
N VAL A 97 14.71 1.90 -4.11
CA VAL A 97 14.84 0.44 -3.99
C VAL A 97 13.48 -0.21 -3.83
N LEU A 98 12.58 0.37 -3.02
CA LEU A 98 11.25 -0.20 -2.80
C LEU A 98 10.40 -0.20 -4.08
N GLN A 99 10.52 0.83 -4.93
CA GLN A 99 9.87 0.85 -6.24
C GLN A 99 10.33 -0.33 -7.10
N THR A 100 11.64 -0.60 -7.14
CA THR A 100 12.21 -1.75 -7.85
C THR A 100 11.70 -3.07 -7.30
N VAL A 101 11.69 -3.24 -5.99
CA VAL A 101 11.20 -4.45 -5.31
C VAL A 101 9.73 -4.73 -5.68
N ILE A 102 8.87 -3.71 -5.63
CA ILE A 102 7.44 -3.86 -5.94
C ILE A 102 7.23 -4.22 -7.42
N THR A 103 7.95 -3.57 -8.32
CA THR A 103 7.88 -3.85 -9.76
C THR A 103 8.34 -5.28 -10.06
N ASN A 104 9.44 -5.74 -9.48
CA ASN A 104 9.91 -7.11 -9.64
C ASN A 104 8.90 -8.13 -9.08
N MET A 105 8.30 -7.85 -7.92
CA MET A 105 7.24 -8.70 -7.36
C MET A 105 6.04 -8.79 -8.30
N ARG A 106 5.62 -7.70 -8.93
CA ARG A 106 4.54 -7.71 -9.91
C ARG A 106 4.88 -8.59 -11.10
N HIS A 107 6.05 -8.41 -11.70
CA HIS A 107 6.48 -9.19 -12.87
C HIS A 107 6.47 -10.69 -12.57
N GLU A 108 7.05 -11.13 -11.44
CA GLU A 108 7.00 -12.55 -11.07
C GLU A 108 5.57 -13.06 -10.88
N MET A 109 4.68 -12.25 -10.29
CA MET A 109 3.28 -12.64 -10.14
C MET A 109 2.58 -12.74 -11.48
N GLU A 110 2.85 -11.82 -12.42
CA GLU A 110 2.31 -11.85 -13.80
C GLU A 110 2.77 -13.12 -14.54
N GLU A 111 4.05 -13.51 -14.43
CA GLU A 111 4.58 -14.76 -14.97
C GLU A 111 3.88 -15.99 -14.38
N LYS A 112 3.40 -15.92 -13.15
CA LYS A 112 2.61 -16.97 -12.49
C LYS A 112 1.10 -16.90 -12.81
N GLY A 113 0.70 -16.04 -13.76
CA GLY A 113 -0.67 -15.91 -14.22
C GLY A 113 -1.56 -14.99 -13.37
N CYS A 114 -1.00 -14.23 -12.44
CA CYS A 114 -1.76 -13.18 -11.76
C CYS A 114 -2.07 -12.03 -12.72
N GLN A 115 -3.19 -11.37 -12.49
CA GLN A 115 -3.59 -10.21 -13.29
C GLN A 115 -3.56 -8.96 -12.43
N PHE A 116 -3.08 -7.85 -12.99
CA PHE A 116 -3.10 -6.54 -12.36
C PHE A 116 -3.96 -5.59 -13.18
N LEU A 117 -4.99 -5.03 -12.56
CA LEU A 117 -5.90 -4.08 -13.17
C LEU A 117 -5.69 -2.73 -12.51
N PHE A 118 -4.85 -1.90 -13.13
CA PHE A 118 -4.60 -0.53 -12.71
C PHE A 118 -5.70 0.41 -13.21
N HIS A 119 -5.77 1.62 -12.65
CA HIS A 119 -6.84 2.59 -12.91
C HIS A 119 -8.24 2.01 -12.73
N THR A 120 -8.34 0.96 -11.92
CA THR A 120 -9.55 0.18 -11.75
C THR A 120 -9.97 0.20 -10.30
N LYS A 121 -11.15 0.74 -10.03
CA LYS A 121 -11.71 0.90 -8.69
C LYS A 121 -12.86 -0.07 -8.46
N MET A 122 -12.88 -0.71 -7.31
CA MET A 122 -14.06 -1.45 -6.86
C MET A 122 -15.14 -0.48 -6.43
N ILE A 123 -16.33 -0.58 -7.04
CA ILE A 123 -17.49 0.28 -6.76
C ILE A 123 -18.67 -0.46 -6.14
N LYS A 124 -18.64 -1.80 -6.11
CA LYS A 124 -19.66 -2.63 -5.47
C LYS A 124 -19.14 -4.03 -5.20
N ILE A 125 -19.63 -4.67 -4.13
CA ILE A 125 -19.48 -6.12 -3.91
C ILE A 125 -20.74 -6.79 -4.47
N LEU A 126 -20.54 -7.79 -5.31
CA LEU A 126 -21.63 -8.60 -5.85
C LEU A 126 -21.90 -9.75 -4.90
N GLU A 127 -23.09 -9.82 -4.39
CA GLU A 127 -23.52 -10.82 -3.40
C GLU A 127 -24.77 -11.55 -3.87
N GLU A 128 -24.84 -12.82 -3.59
CA GLU A 128 -26.02 -13.63 -3.78
C GLU A 128 -26.16 -14.63 -2.62
N ASN A 129 -27.32 -14.61 -1.94
CA ASN A 129 -27.63 -15.50 -0.80
C ASN A 129 -26.57 -15.48 0.32
N GLY A 130 -26.04 -14.31 0.69
CA GLY A 130 -25.03 -14.14 1.74
C GLY A 130 -23.62 -14.57 1.33
N ARG A 131 -23.38 -14.79 0.04
CA ARG A 131 -22.08 -15.18 -0.50
C ARG A 131 -21.58 -14.20 -1.55
N VAL A 132 -20.30 -13.88 -1.48
CA VAL A 132 -19.63 -13.09 -2.52
C VAL A 132 -19.67 -13.85 -3.85
N ARG A 133 -20.04 -13.15 -4.93
CA ARG A 133 -20.04 -13.62 -6.31
C ARG A 133 -19.06 -12.85 -7.19
N GLY A 134 -18.54 -11.76 -6.67
CA GLY A 134 -17.60 -10.93 -7.40
C GLY A 134 -17.59 -9.50 -6.89
N VAL A 135 -17.05 -8.64 -7.71
CA VAL A 135 -17.05 -7.19 -7.52
C VAL A 135 -17.42 -6.50 -8.81
N LEU A 136 -18.11 -5.36 -8.72
CA LEU A 136 -18.23 -4.44 -9.83
C LEU A 136 -17.08 -3.46 -9.76
N THR A 137 -16.41 -3.29 -10.89
CA THR A 137 -15.26 -2.41 -11.02
C THR A 137 -15.56 -1.28 -11.99
N GLN A 138 -14.85 -0.17 -11.84
CA GLN A 138 -14.92 0.99 -12.71
C GLN A 138 -13.51 1.38 -13.16
N ASN A 139 -13.37 1.57 -14.48
CA ASN A 139 -12.19 2.15 -15.12
C ASN A 139 -12.65 3.27 -16.06
N GLY A 140 -12.43 4.52 -15.67
CA GLY A 140 -13.04 5.67 -16.33
C GLY A 140 -14.57 5.61 -16.28
N GLU A 141 -15.22 5.59 -17.42
CA GLU A 141 -16.69 5.46 -17.55
C GLU A 141 -17.16 4.00 -17.68
N LYS A 142 -16.24 3.06 -17.84
CA LYS A 142 -16.56 1.66 -18.06
C LYS A 142 -16.71 0.92 -16.74
N GLU A 143 -17.88 0.29 -16.55
CA GLU A 143 -18.14 -0.58 -15.42
C GLU A 143 -18.14 -2.04 -15.90
N GLU A 144 -17.42 -2.89 -15.17
CA GLU A 144 -17.32 -4.32 -15.50
C GLU A 144 -17.37 -5.18 -14.24
N PRO A 145 -18.17 -6.26 -14.23
CA PRO A 145 -18.15 -7.25 -13.16
C PRO A 145 -16.95 -8.17 -13.28
N ILE A 146 -16.29 -8.42 -12.17
CA ILE A 146 -15.29 -9.48 -12.04
C ILE A 146 -15.86 -10.54 -11.11
N LEU A 147 -16.11 -11.72 -11.64
CA LEU A 147 -16.70 -12.82 -10.87
C LEU A 147 -15.61 -13.53 -10.06
N CYS A 148 -15.88 -13.76 -8.78
CA CYS A 148 -15.02 -14.50 -7.88
C CYS A 148 -15.78 -14.95 -6.64
N ASP A 149 -15.29 -16.00 -5.97
CA ASP A 149 -15.88 -16.52 -4.74
C ASP A 149 -15.30 -15.86 -3.48
N ARG A 150 -14.21 -15.11 -3.60
CA ARG A 150 -13.51 -14.49 -2.47
C ARG A 150 -12.92 -13.15 -2.86
N VAL A 151 -13.07 -12.18 -1.96
CA VAL A 151 -12.48 -10.84 -2.08
C VAL A 151 -11.62 -10.58 -0.85
N ILE A 152 -10.39 -10.12 -1.07
CA ILE A 152 -9.49 -9.65 -0.03
C ILE A 152 -9.43 -8.13 -0.12
N LEU A 153 -10.01 -7.46 0.88
CA LEU A 153 -9.97 -6.00 0.97
C LEU A 153 -8.64 -5.56 1.58
N ALA A 154 -7.79 -4.96 0.78
CA ALA A 154 -6.49 -4.41 1.19
C ALA A 154 -6.37 -2.92 0.78
N ILE A 155 -7.46 -2.17 0.98
CA ILE A 155 -7.72 -0.84 0.44
C ILE A 155 -6.93 0.30 1.09
N GLY A 156 -6.17 0.00 2.15
CA GLY A 156 -5.47 1.01 2.93
C GLY A 156 -6.42 1.92 3.73
N HIS A 157 -5.85 2.82 4.47
CA HIS A 157 -6.60 3.70 5.40
C HIS A 157 -7.23 4.91 4.70
N SER A 158 -6.72 5.32 3.54
CA SER A 158 -7.16 6.53 2.84
C SER A 158 -8.36 6.35 1.93
N ALA A 159 -8.80 5.11 1.68
CA ALA A 159 -9.92 4.78 0.79
C ALA A 159 -11.29 5.03 1.45
N ARG A 160 -11.56 6.28 1.82
CA ARG A 160 -12.77 6.67 2.57
C ARG A 160 -14.06 6.36 1.82
N ASP A 161 -14.07 6.62 0.53
CA ASP A 161 -15.18 6.30 -0.38
C ASP A 161 -15.50 4.81 -0.42
N THR A 162 -14.47 3.95 -0.38
CA THR A 162 -14.68 2.50 -0.28
C THR A 162 -15.22 2.11 1.10
N PHE A 163 -14.77 2.74 2.19
CA PHE A 163 -15.38 2.51 3.50
C PHE A 163 -16.85 2.95 3.56
N GLU A 164 -17.20 4.08 2.93
CA GLU A 164 -18.59 4.52 2.82
C GLU A 164 -19.44 3.53 2.01
N LEU A 165 -18.89 3.00 0.91
CA LEU A 165 -19.51 1.94 0.13
C LEU A 165 -19.78 0.71 1.00
N LEU A 166 -18.76 0.19 1.69
CA LEU A 166 -18.90 -0.99 2.55
C LEU A 166 -19.94 -0.79 3.64
N LYS A 167 -20.03 0.42 4.20
CA LYS A 167 -21.05 0.78 5.17
C LYS A 167 -22.46 0.78 4.55
N LYS A 168 -22.63 1.29 3.34
CA LYS A 168 -23.90 1.27 2.60
C LYS A 168 -24.34 -0.16 2.26
N GLU A 169 -23.40 -1.03 1.96
CA GLU A 169 -23.61 -2.46 1.70
C GLU A 169 -23.79 -3.29 2.99
N HIS A 170 -23.97 -2.62 4.13
CA HIS A 170 -24.16 -3.24 5.45
C HIS A 170 -23.05 -4.20 5.90
N ILE A 171 -21.83 -4.04 5.38
CA ILE A 171 -20.66 -4.77 5.87
C ILE A 171 -20.35 -4.30 7.30
N THR A 172 -20.29 -5.23 8.23
CA THR A 172 -20.04 -4.91 9.64
C THR A 172 -18.65 -4.31 9.83
N MET A 173 -18.61 -3.11 10.38
CA MET A 173 -17.38 -2.39 10.67
C MET A 173 -17.42 -1.82 12.08
N SER A 174 -16.27 -1.75 12.73
CA SER A 174 -16.12 -1.09 14.03
C SER A 174 -15.10 0.05 13.92
N GLN A 175 -15.30 1.09 14.70
CA GLN A 175 -14.32 2.16 14.84
C GLN A 175 -13.07 1.63 15.55
N LYS A 176 -11.91 2.05 15.05
CA LYS A 176 -10.64 1.75 15.67
C LYS A 176 -9.96 3.05 16.10
N PRO A 177 -9.53 3.18 17.36
CA PRO A 177 -8.79 4.35 17.80
C PRO A 177 -7.44 4.43 17.05
N PHE A 178 -6.99 5.65 16.81
CA PHE A 178 -5.69 5.94 16.21
C PHE A 178 -5.04 7.12 16.95
N ALA A 179 -3.72 7.17 16.92
CA ALA A 179 -2.98 8.31 17.42
C ALA A 179 -3.05 9.47 16.42
N MET A 180 -3.41 10.64 16.89
CA MET A 180 -3.42 11.87 16.08
C MET A 180 -2.44 12.87 16.70
N GLY A 181 -1.71 13.58 15.85
CA GLY A 181 -0.78 14.60 16.27
C GLY A 181 -0.45 15.53 15.12
N VAL A 182 0.31 16.55 15.44
CA VAL A 182 0.84 17.50 14.48
C VAL A 182 2.35 17.30 14.33
N ARG A 183 2.87 17.55 13.14
CA ARG A 183 4.32 17.65 12.93
C ARG A 183 4.72 19.07 13.27
N VAL A 184 5.66 19.21 14.18
CA VAL A 184 6.25 20.50 14.57
C VAL A 184 7.67 20.54 14.02
N GLN A 185 8.05 21.70 13.47
CA GLN A 185 9.39 21.93 12.95
C GLN A 185 10.01 23.09 13.71
N HIS A 186 11.24 22.90 14.17
CA HIS A 186 12.07 23.89 14.83
C HIS A 186 13.43 23.98 14.17
N LYS A 187 14.16 25.06 14.42
CA LYS A 187 15.58 25.10 14.08
C LYS A 187 16.33 24.11 14.99
N GLN A 188 17.38 23.49 14.46
CA GLN A 188 18.19 22.55 15.25
C GLN A 188 18.81 23.24 16.47
N GLU A 189 19.31 24.47 16.30
CA GLU A 189 19.87 25.29 17.37
C GLU A 189 18.92 25.47 18.56
N ASP A 190 17.61 25.69 18.30
CA ASP A 190 16.60 25.86 19.35
C ASP A 190 16.44 24.56 20.17
N ILE A 191 16.47 23.41 19.48
CA ILE A 191 16.38 22.09 20.11
C ILE A 191 17.64 21.78 20.90
N ASP A 192 18.80 22.01 20.33
CA ASP A 192 20.09 21.74 20.98
C ASP A 192 20.26 22.60 22.22
N CYS A 193 19.91 23.89 22.15
CA CYS A 193 19.90 24.80 23.27
C CYS A 193 18.96 24.32 24.40
N ALA A 194 17.75 23.86 24.03
CA ALA A 194 16.75 23.41 25.01
C ALA A 194 17.13 22.07 25.67
N GLN A 195 17.81 21.18 24.95
CA GLN A 195 18.15 19.83 25.42
C GLN A 195 19.53 19.76 26.10
N TYR A 196 20.50 20.50 25.62
CA TYR A 196 21.92 20.34 25.99
C TYR A 196 22.51 21.62 26.59
N GLY A 197 21.80 22.74 26.57
CA GLY A 197 22.31 24.07 26.94
C GLY A 197 23.02 24.77 25.78
N PHE A 198 23.47 26.00 25.98
CA PHE A 198 24.24 26.72 25.00
C PHE A 198 25.59 26.00 24.79
N ASN A 199 25.96 25.70 23.59
CA ASN A 199 27.34 25.47 23.25
C ASN A 199 28.02 26.84 23.29
N ASP A 200 28.75 27.12 24.38
CA ASP A 200 29.76 28.16 24.37
C ASP A 200 30.92 27.66 23.46
N GLU A 201 30.79 27.96 22.17
CA GLU A 201 31.92 28.19 21.25
C GLU A 201 31.39 28.59 19.87
#